data_46d89c95a4eea239c9a3b317f1f6b9b0
#
_entry.id   46d89c95a4eea239c9a3b317f1f6b9b0
#
_cell.length_a   1.000
_cell.length_b   1.000
_cell.length_c   1.000
_cell.angle_alpha   90.00
_cell.angle_beta   90.00
_cell.angle_gamma   90.00
#
_symmetry.space_group_name_H-M   'P 1'
#
loop_
_entity.id
_entity.type
_entity.pdbx_description
1 polymer ?
#
loop_
_entity_poly.entity_id
_entity_poly.type
_entity_poly.pdbx_seq_one_letter_code
_entity_poly.pdbx_strand_id
1 'polypeptide(L)'
;MKYPFFASFLVLCAIFYHNRKKADRSHAKIMQDYFKRENEANNTRKQPLDDLEYINIDLDRLPTQVYCDDDLIAECIKDLTRLCDESIINFTGLTNTDLKLKYGPANLPFLQQCDLNYTQLVRILNTWASRLFELYDHDSALAVSEYAISLKADISNIYYLASDIYIEKGTPEKISSLIETAEGLNSVMKYHIVENLKSKI
;
A
#
# COMPACT_ATOMS: atom_id res chain seq x y z
N MET A 1 32.68 -52.63 20.60
CA MET A 1 32.61 -51.56 19.60
C MET A 1 31.55 -50.55 20.07
N LYS A 2 32.00 -49.34 20.28
CA LYS A 2 31.10 -48.24 20.73
C LYS A 2 30.51 -47.61 19.49
N TYR A 3 29.20 -47.49 19.42
CA TYR A 3 28.47 -46.85 18.29
C TYR A 3 28.16 -45.38 18.60
N PRO A 4 29.14 -44.47 18.59
CA PRO A 4 28.92 -43.07 18.91
C PRO A 4 27.97 -42.40 17.90
N PHE A 5 27.99 -42.85 16.64
CA PHE A 5 27.11 -42.33 15.60
C PHE A 5 25.62 -42.64 15.84
N PHE A 6 25.31 -43.80 16.42
CA PHE A 6 23.93 -44.15 16.71
C PHE A 6 23.36 -43.31 17.86
N ALA A 7 24.16 -43.05 18.87
CA ALA A 7 23.77 -42.19 19.98
C ALA A 7 23.55 -40.73 19.52
N SER A 8 24.44 -40.20 18.67
CA SER A 8 24.26 -38.83 18.11
C SER A 8 23.06 -38.73 17.20
N PHE A 9 22.75 -39.78 16.43
CA PHE A 9 21.52 -39.83 15.60
C PHE A 9 20.25 -39.80 16.45
N LEU A 10 20.21 -40.57 17.56
CA LEU A 10 19.05 -40.55 18.48
C LEU A 10 18.84 -39.17 19.11
N VAL A 11 19.95 -38.51 19.53
CA VAL A 11 19.89 -37.16 20.04
C VAL A 11 19.35 -36.17 19.00
N LEU A 12 19.85 -36.29 17.76
CA LEU A 12 19.34 -35.46 16.65
C LEU A 12 17.84 -35.64 16.42
N CYS A 13 17.38 -36.90 16.39
CA CYS A 13 15.95 -37.23 16.24
C CYS A 13 15.12 -36.65 17.42
N ALA A 14 15.62 -36.73 18.64
CA ALA A 14 14.95 -36.18 19.82
C ALA A 14 14.84 -34.64 19.74
N ILE A 15 15.92 -33.96 19.32
CA ILE A 15 15.92 -32.50 19.11
C ILE A 15 14.91 -32.13 17.99
N PHE A 16 14.92 -32.84 16.88
CA PHE A 16 14.00 -32.61 15.76
C PHE A 16 12.55 -32.80 16.20
N TYR A 17 12.24 -33.87 16.92
CA TYR A 17 10.90 -34.14 17.46
C TYR A 17 10.45 -33.05 18.44
N HIS A 18 11.34 -32.63 19.34
CA HIS A 18 11.03 -31.56 20.28
C HIS A 18 10.73 -30.22 19.59
N ASN A 19 11.59 -29.84 18.62
CA ASN A 19 11.43 -28.61 17.86
C ASN A 19 10.14 -28.62 17.02
N ARG A 20 9.83 -29.76 16.38
CA ARG A 20 8.59 -29.94 15.62
C ARG A 20 7.36 -29.78 16.54
N LYS A 21 7.36 -30.44 17.69
CA LYS A 21 6.26 -30.34 18.65
C LYS A 21 6.07 -28.92 19.20
N LYS A 22 7.18 -28.17 19.38
CA LYS A 22 7.13 -26.76 19.78
C LYS A 22 6.56 -25.89 18.67
N ALA A 23 6.97 -26.11 17.41
CA ALA A 23 6.42 -25.41 16.24
C ALA A 23 4.93 -25.68 16.06
N ASP A 24 4.49 -26.94 16.16
CA ASP A 24 3.08 -27.34 16.04
C ASP A 24 2.20 -26.66 17.11
N ARG A 25 2.69 -26.60 18.36
CA ARG A 25 1.97 -25.90 19.44
C ARG A 25 1.89 -24.41 19.21
N SER A 26 2.97 -23.79 18.74
CA SER A 26 2.99 -22.36 18.41
C SER A 26 2.01 -22.05 17.27
N HIS A 27 2.02 -22.88 16.22
CA HIS A 27 1.09 -22.75 15.10
C HIS A 27 -0.37 -22.91 15.53
N ALA A 28 -0.67 -23.92 16.35
CA ALA A 28 -2.02 -24.15 16.88
C ALA A 28 -2.52 -22.95 17.70
N LYS A 29 -1.64 -22.34 18.51
CA LYS A 29 -1.99 -21.13 19.28
C LYS A 29 -2.27 -19.95 18.38
N ILE A 30 -1.42 -19.69 17.37
CA ILE A 30 -1.60 -18.59 16.40
C ILE A 30 -2.94 -18.76 15.68
N MET A 31 -3.27 -19.98 15.25
CA MET A 31 -4.56 -20.28 14.60
C MET A 31 -5.75 -20.07 15.53
N GLN A 32 -5.62 -20.47 16.79
CA GLN A 32 -6.67 -20.26 17.78
C GLN A 32 -6.92 -18.76 18.05
N ASP A 33 -5.85 -17.99 18.20
CA ASP A 33 -5.92 -16.54 18.40
C ASP A 33 -6.53 -15.84 17.16
N TYR A 34 -6.16 -16.29 15.96
CA TYR A 34 -6.76 -15.82 14.70
C TYR A 34 -8.27 -16.07 14.64
N PHE A 35 -8.70 -17.32 14.88
CA PHE A 35 -10.12 -17.66 14.86
C PHE A 35 -10.92 -16.95 15.94
N LYS A 36 -10.33 -16.76 17.12
CA LYS A 36 -10.96 -15.98 18.20
C LYS A 36 -11.20 -14.54 17.74
N ARG A 37 -10.16 -13.88 17.18
CA ARG A 37 -10.23 -12.51 16.69
C ARG A 37 -11.24 -12.37 15.54
N GLU A 38 -11.27 -13.33 14.61
CA GLU A 38 -12.21 -13.33 13.50
C GLU A 38 -13.66 -13.52 13.98
N ASN A 39 -13.88 -14.38 14.98
CA ASN A 39 -15.19 -14.55 15.58
C ASN A 39 -15.66 -13.29 16.32
N GLU A 40 -14.79 -12.62 17.07
CA GLU A 40 -15.07 -11.32 17.68
C GLU A 40 -15.46 -10.29 16.62
N ALA A 41 -14.70 -10.22 15.54
CA ALA A 41 -14.95 -9.31 14.42
C ALA A 41 -16.31 -9.55 13.76
N ASN A 42 -16.67 -10.81 13.54
CA ASN A 42 -17.95 -11.19 12.92
C ASN A 42 -19.17 -10.91 13.82
N ASN A 43 -18.97 -10.78 15.14
CA ASN A 43 -20.01 -10.45 16.10
C ASN A 43 -20.06 -8.96 16.48
N THR A 44 -19.18 -8.13 15.90
CA THR A 44 -19.19 -6.69 16.15
C THR A 44 -20.44 -6.04 15.59
N ARG A 45 -21.05 -5.15 16.37
CA ARG A 45 -22.23 -4.38 15.91
C ARG A 45 -21.83 -3.37 14.84
N LYS A 46 -22.76 -3.13 13.90
CA LYS A 46 -22.60 -2.07 12.89
C LYS A 46 -22.35 -0.72 13.58
N GLN A 47 -21.31 -0.03 13.18
CA GLN A 47 -20.97 1.33 13.63
C GLN A 47 -21.30 2.37 12.55
N PRO A 48 -21.55 3.64 12.92
CA PRO A 48 -21.66 4.74 11.96
C PRO A 48 -20.34 4.93 11.21
N LEU A 49 -20.41 5.51 10.02
CA LEU A 49 -19.24 5.76 9.13
C LEU A 49 -18.96 7.26 8.95
N ASP A 50 -19.55 8.10 9.80
CA ASP A 50 -19.49 9.57 9.66
C ASP A 50 -18.07 10.13 9.92
N ASP A 51 -17.26 9.41 10.70
CA ASP A 51 -15.89 9.80 11.07
C ASP A 51 -14.82 9.29 10.09
N LEU A 52 -15.21 8.79 8.91
CA LEU A 52 -14.26 8.31 7.92
C LEU A 52 -13.62 9.47 7.13
N GLU A 53 -12.32 9.39 6.91
CA GLU A 53 -11.55 10.33 6.09
C GLU A 53 -11.74 10.02 4.61
N TYR A 54 -12.79 10.54 4.00
CA TYR A 54 -13.03 10.39 2.57
C TYR A 54 -12.04 11.24 1.76
N ILE A 55 -11.51 10.65 0.70
CA ILE A 55 -10.65 11.33 -0.27
C ILE A 55 -11.54 11.94 -1.35
N ASN A 56 -11.49 13.26 -1.49
CA ASN A 56 -12.08 13.97 -2.59
C ASN A 56 -10.99 14.27 -3.64
N ILE A 57 -11.23 13.85 -4.87
CA ILE A 57 -10.29 14.08 -5.97
C ILE A 57 -10.39 15.55 -6.39
N ASP A 58 -9.25 16.25 -6.32
CA ASP A 58 -9.12 17.63 -6.76
C ASP A 58 -8.53 17.68 -8.17
N LEU A 59 -9.37 17.75 -9.17
CA LEU A 59 -8.98 17.78 -10.59
C LEU A 59 -8.24 19.07 -10.96
N ASP A 60 -8.47 20.18 -10.23
CA ASP A 60 -7.81 21.47 -10.52
C ASP A 60 -6.30 21.41 -10.21
N ARG A 61 -5.88 20.49 -9.38
CA ARG A 61 -4.44 20.25 -9.06
C ARG A 61 -3.74 19.38 -10.10
N LEU A 62 -4.44 18.84 -11.07
CA LEU A 62 -3.95 17.85 -12.02
C LEU A 62 -3.91 18.45 -13.44
N PRO A 63 -2.93 18.08 -14.28
CA PRO A 63 -2.75 18.63 -15.63
C PRO A 63 -3.74 18.01 -16.64
N THR A 64 -5.05 18.12 -16.36
CA THR A 64 -6.14 17.47 -17.14
C THR A 64 -6.28 18.00 -18.57
N GLN A 65 -5.64 19.12 -18.91
CA GLN A 65 -5.71 19.74 -20.23
C GLN A 65 -4.48 19.41 -21.10
N VAL A 66 -3.52 18.65 -20.56
CA VAL A 66 -2.24 18.36 -21.23
C VAL A 66 -2.30 16.98 -21.88
N TYR A 67 -1.90 16.90 -23.15
CA TYR A 67 -1.89 15.64 -23.95
C TYR A 67 -3.25 14.93 -24.01
N CYS A 68 -4.35 15.68 -24.11
CA CYS A 68 -5.70 15.10 -24.23
C CYS A 68 -5.89 14.21 -25.46
N ASP A 69 -5.03 14.34 -26.47
CA ASP A 69 -5.04 13.52 -27.71
C ASP A 69 -4.27 12.19 -27.53
N ASP A 70 -3.56 11.99 -26.42
CA ASP A 70 -2.92 10.71 -26.10
C ASP A 70 -3.98 9.76 -25.51
N ASP A 71 -4.20 8.61 -26.15
CA ASP A 71 -5.26 7.67 -25.80
C ASP A 71 -5.17 7.21 -24.35
N LEU A 72 -3.93 6.98 -23.83
CA LEU A 72 -3.72 6.51 -22.46
C LEU A 72 -4.02 7.61 -21.43
N ILE A 73 -3.60 8.84 -21.71
CA ILE A 73 -3.89 9.99 -20.84
C ILE A 73 -5.38 10.29 -20.83
N ALA A 74 -6.03 10.28 -21.99
CA ALA A 74 -7.47 10.49 -22.12
C ALA A 74 -8.27 9.43 -21.32
N GLU A 75 -7.83 8.15 -21.35
CA GLU A 75 -8.44 7.08 -20.55
C GLU A 75 -8.22 7.32 -19.05
N CYS A 76 -7.01 7.70 -18.63
CA CYS A 76 -6.72 8.05 -17.24
C CYS A 76 -7.62 9.19 -16.73
N ILE A 77 -7.77 10.27 -17.50
CA ILE A 77 -8.61 11.42 -17.13
C ILE A 77 -10.09 11.02 -17.05
N LYS A 78 -10.57 10.23 -18.00
CA LYS A 78 -11.94 9.70 -18.00
C LYS A 78 -12.23 8.83 -16.78
N ASP A 79 -11.33 7.90 -16.46
CA ASP A 79 -11.49 7.00 -15.32
C ASP A 79 -11.39 7.76 -13.99
N LEU A 80 -10.50 8.76 -13.91
CA LEU A 80 -10.37 9.63 -12.75
C LEU A 80 -11.66 10.46 -12.54
N THR A 81 -12.22 11.02 -13.61
CA THR A 81 -13.49 11.79 -13.56
C THR A 81 -14.63 10.91 -13.04
N ARG A 82 -14.69 9.64 -13.47
CA ARG A 82 -15.70 8.70 -12.95
C ARG A 82 -15.52 8.43 -11.45
N LEU A 83 -14.27 8.36 -10.98
CA LEU A 83 -13.98 8.13 -9.55
C LEU A 83 -14.34 9.34 -8.68
N CYS A 84 -14.51 10.55 -9.22
CA CYS A 84 -14.91 11.72 -8.44
C CYS A 84 -16.30 11.57 -7.81
N ASP A 85 -17.16 10.73 -8.37
CA ASP A 85 -18.51 10.47 -7.85
C ASP A 85 -18.55 9.29 -6.86
N GLU A 86 -17.39 8.64 -6.62
CA GLU A 86 -17.30 7.46 -5.78
C GLU A 86 -16.74 7.78 -4.38
N SER A 87 -17.12 6.97 -3.41
CA SER A 87 -16.52 7.03 -2.07
C SER A 87 -15.14 6.39 -2.10
N ILE A 88 -14.11 7.13 -1.69
CA ILE A 88 -12.71 6.70 -1.71
C ILE A 88 -12.12 6.84 -0.32
N ILE A 89 -11.49 5.77 0.19
CA ILE A 89 -10.81 5.79 1.49
C ILE A 89 -9.55 4.93 1.39
N ASN A 90 -8.47 5.42 1.98
CA ASN A 90 -7.23 4.67 2.09
C ASN A 90 -7.24 3.79 3.35
N PHE A 91 -7.37 2.50 3.17
CA PHE A 91 -7.26 1.52 4.24
C PHE A 91 -5.94 0.73 4.20
N THR A 92 -4.92 1.24 3.54
CA THR A 92 -3.60 0.60 3.47
C THR A 92 -3.08 0.26 4.88
N GLY A 93 -2.69 -1.00 5.06
CA GLY A 93 -2.20 -1.53 6.33
C GLY A 93 -3.30 -2.06 7.28
N LEU A 94 -4.58 -1.94 6.91
CA LEU A 94 -5.69 -2.54 7.66
C LEU A 94 -6.17 -3.84 7.00
N THR A 95 -6.47 -4.84 7.82
CA THR A 95 -7.07 -6.09 7.35
C THR A 95 -8.60 -6.03 7.40
N ASN A 96 -9.26 -6.94 6.67
CA ASN A 96 -10.72 -7.08 6.77
C ASN A 96 -11.20 -7.35 8.19
N THR A 97 -10.42 -8.07 8.99
CA THR A 97 -10.71 -8.32 10.40
C THR A 97 -10.66 -7.04 11.22
N ASP A 98 -9.68 -6.15 10.95
CA ASP A 98 -9.59 -4.83 11.58
C ASP A 98 -10.80 -3.97 11.25
N LEU A 99 -11.20 -3.93 9.97
CA LEU A 99 -12.36 -3.19 9.50
C LEU A 99 -13.65 -3.71 10.14
N LYS A 100 -13.83 -5.04 10.25
CA LYS A 100 -14.97 -5.63 10.93
C LYS A 100 -14.99 -5.27 12.42
N LEU A 101 -13.85 -5.36 13.11
CA LEU A 101 -13.73 -5.00 14.52
C LEU A 101 -14.08 -3.53 14.78
N LYS A 102 -13.69 -2.64 13.88
CA LYS A 102 -13.89 -1.20 14.06
C LYS A 102 -15.28 -0.73 13.62
N TYR A 103 -15.80 -1.27 12.51
CA TYR A 103 -17.00 -0.74 11.87
C TYR A 103 -18.16 -1.75 11.81
N GLY A 104 -17.93 -3.01 12.17
CA GLY A 104 -18.88 -4.10 12.08
C GLY A 104 -18.90 -4.79 10.70
N PRO A 105 -19.17 -6.10 10.65
CA PRO A 105 -19.15 -6.87 9.41
C PRO A 105 -20.18 -6.42 8.38
N ALA A 106 -21.29 -5.81 8.81
CA ALA A 106 -22.31 -5.28 7.91
C ALA A 106 -21.81 -4.10 7.04
N ASN A 107 -20.78 -3.38 7.46
CA ASN A 107 -20.18 -2.29 6.69
C ASN A 107 -19.07 -2.77 5.76
N LEU A 108 -18.55 -3.98 5.94
CA LEU A 108 -17.37 -4.47 5.22
C LEU A 108 -17.49 -4.37 3.68
N PRO A 109 -18.61 -4.72 3.04
CA PRO A 109 -18.73 -4.62 1.58
C PRO A 109 -18.54 -3.17 1.08
N PHE A 110 -19.12 -2.20 1.79
CA PHE A 110 -18.95 -0.77 1.45
C PHE A 110 -17.50 -0.30 1.65
N LEU A 111 -16.88 -0.65 2.78
CA LEU A 111 -15.50 -0.28 3.07
C LEU A 111 -14.51 -0.90 2.07
N GLN A 112 -14.74 -2.15 1.66
CA GLN A 112 -13.96 -2.80 0.62
C GLN A 112 -14.10 -2.09 -0.75
N GLN A 113 -15.31 -1.60 -1.09
CA GLN A 113 -15.49 -0.83 -2.31
C GLN A 113 -14.72 0.49 -2.25
N CYS A 114 -14.74 1.19 -1.11
CA CYS A 114 -13.95 2.41 -0.92
C CYS A 114 -12.44 2.16 -1.08
N ASP A 115 -11.92 1.05 -0.58
CA ASP A 115 -10.52 0.65 -0.70
C ASP A 115 -10.15 0.25 -2.14
N LEU A 116 -11.05 -0.43 -2.84
CA LEU A 116 -10.90 -0.72 -4.27
C LEU A 116 -10.84 0.56 -5.10
N ASN A 117 -11.70 1.53 -4.80
CA ASN A 117 -11.70 2.84 -5.47
C ASN A 117 -10.39 3.59 -5.21
N TYR A 118 -9.86 3.54 -3.98
CA TYR A 118 -8.53 4.08 -3.68
C TYR A 118 -7.41 3.37 -4.47
N THR A 119 -7.43 2.05 -4.51
CA THR A 119 -6.46 1.27 -5.29
C THR A 119 -6.51 1.63 -6.77
N GLN A 120 -7.71 1.84 -7.32
CA GLN A 120 -7.89 2.26 -8.71
C GLN A 120 -7.35 3.68 -8.92
N LEU A 121 -7.65 4.63 -8.02
CA LEU A 121 -7.15 6.00 -8.07
C LEU A 121 -5.62 6.05 -8.14
N VAL A 122 -4.93 5.39 -7.22
CA VAL A 122 -3.45 5.45 -7.20
C VAL A 122 -2.82 4.75 -8.41
N ARG A 123 -3.46 3.73 -8.97
CA ARG A 123 -3.02 3.08 -10.23
C ARG A 123 -3.18 4.01 -11.43
N ILE A 124 -4.30 4.70 -11.55
CA ILE A 124 -4.53 5.69 -12.62
C ILE A 124 -3.47 6.78 -12.55
N LEU A 125 -3.24 7.35 -11.36
CA LEU A 125 -2.23 8.39 -11.17
C LEU A 125 -0.81 7.90 -11.53
N ASN A 126 -0.46 6.67 -11.16
CA ASN A 126 0.82 6.07 -11.52
C ASN A 126 0.97 5.89 -13.04
N THR A 127 -0.07 5.40 -13.70
CA THR A 127 -0.07 5.20 -15.16
C THR A 127 0.06 6.55 -15.87
N TRP A 128 -0.68 7.55 -15.42
CA TRP A 128 -0.64 8.90 -15.98
C TRP A 128 0.71 9.57 -15.78
N ALA A 129 1.26 9.55 -14.55
CA ALA A 129 2.59 10.09 -14.27
C ALA A 129 3.68 9.43 -15.13
N SER A 130 3.62 8.09 -15.27
CA SER A 130 4.57 7.35 -16.11
C SER A 130 4.46 7.76 -17.58
N ARG A 131 3.24 7.91 -18.11
CA ARG A 131 3.05 8.32 -19.49
C ARG A 131 3.53 9.74 -19.77
N LEU A 132 3.26 10.68 -18.87
CA LEU A 132 3.78 12.05 -18.98
C LEU A 132 5.31 12.08 -18.95
N PHE A 133 5.93 11.26 -18.12
CA PHE A 133 7.38 11.12 -18.06
C PHE A 133 7.95 10.57 -19.37
N GLU A 134 7.33 9.55 -19.98
CA GLU A 134 7.70 9.02 -21.31
C GLU A 134 7.61 10.08 -22.42
N LEU A 135 6.66 11.01 -22.30
CA LEU A 135 6.47 12.13 -23.21
C LEU A 135 7.42 13.31 -22.91
N TYR A 136 8.36 13.16 -21.98
CA TYR A 136 9.30 14.18 -21.51
C TYR A 136 8.63 15.42 -20.90
N ASP A 137 7.37 15.33 -20.49
CA ASP A 137 6.71 16.39 -19.71
C ASP A 137 6.93 16.15 -18.21
N HIS A 138 8.13 16.48 -17.75
CA HIS A 138 8.56 16.26 -16.38
C HIS A 138 7.81 17.15 -15.38
N ASP A 139 7.32 18.31 -15.79
CA ASP A 139 6.55 19.20 -14.93
C ASP A 139 5.18 18.58 -14.58
N SER A 140 4.47 18.14 -15.61
CA SER A 140 3.16 17.49 -15.43
C SER A 140 3.29 16.12 -14.73
N ALA A 141 4.32 15.33 -15.08
CA ALA A 141 4.61 14.06 -14.42
C ALA A 141 4.88 14.24 -12.92
N LEU A 142 5.63 15.28 -12.56
CA LEU A 142 5.90 15.61 -11.16
C LEU A 142 4.63 16.02 -10.43
N ALA A 143 3.80 16.88 -11.02
CA ALA A 143 2.54 17.32 -10.42
C ALA A 143 1.61 16.14 -10.09
N VAL A 144 1.45 15.19 -11.03
CA VAL A 144 0.66 13.97 -10.80
C VAL A 144 1.29 13.08 -9.73
N SER A 145 2.62 12.95 -9.74
CA SER A 145 3.33 12.14 -8.72
C SER A 145 3.21 12.76 -7.32
N GLU A 146 3.42 14.07 -7.17
CA GLU A 146 3.26 14.79 -5.90
C GLU A 146 1.81 14.69 -5.38
N TYR A 147 0.82 14.76 -6.28
CA TYR A 147 -0.58 14.56 -5.91
C TYR A 147 -0.82 13.16 -5.35
N ALA A 148 -0.34 12.10 -6.04
CA ALA A 148 -0.46 10.73 -5.55
C ALA A 148 0.26 10.52 -4.21
N ILE A 149 1.45 11.10 -4.03
CA ILE A 149 2.20 11.06 -2.76
C ILE A 149 1.40 11.74 -1.64
N SER A 150 0.73 12.86 -1.92
CA SER A 150 -0.12 13.55 -0.94
C SER A 150 -1.30 12.70 -0.45
N LEU A 151 -1.77 11.77 -1.28
CA LEU A 151 -2.79 10.79 -0.93
C LEU A 151 -2.22 9.55 -0.21
N LYS A 152 -0.93 9.55 0.11
CA LYS A 152 -0.18 8.43 0.73
C LYS A 152 -0.18 7.16 -0.13
N ALA A 153 -0.10 7.32 -1.46
CA ALA A 153 0.07 6.19 -2.36
C ALA A 153 1.35 5.42 -2.02
N ASP A 154 1.29 4.10 -1.99
CA ASP A 154 2.42 3.23 -1.67
C ASP A 154 3.04 2.55 -2.90
N ILE A 155 2.87 3.18 -4.08
CA ILE A 155 3.43 2.72 -5.35
C ILE A 155 4.84 3.27 -5.52
N SER A 156 5.85 2.41 -5.46
CA SER A 156 7.27 2.78 -5.51
C SER A 156 7.63 3.64 -6.73
N ASN A 157 7.06 3.33 -7.90
CA ASN A 157 7.34 4.05 -9.14
C ASN A 157 7.04 5.56 -9.05
N ILE A 158 5.99 5.95 -8.34
CA ILE A 158 5.62 7.36 -8.15
C ILE A 158 6.74 8.12 -7.42
N TYR A 159 7.32 7.52 -6.38
CA TYR A 159 8.44 8.11 -5.64
C TYR A 159 9.72 8.15 -6.48
N TYR A 160 9.95 7.13 -7.31
CA TYR A 160 11.12 7.06 -8.17
C TYR A 160 11.06 8.13 -9.26
N LEU A 161 9.92 8.28 -9.93
CA LEU A 161 9.71 9.35 -10.92
C LEU A 161 9.90 10.73 -10.29
N ALA A 162 9.25 11.00 -9.15
CA ALA A 162 9.40 12.29 -8.47
C ALA A 162 10.86 12.58 -8.10
N SER A 163 11.60 11.58 -7.58
CA SER A 163 13.00 11.75 -7.20
C SER A 163 13.91 11.97 -8.41
N ASP A 164 13.67 11.26 -9.52
CA ASP A 164 14.46 11.44 -10.75
C ASP A 164 14.26 12.83 -11.34
N ILE A 165 13.01 13.31 -11.38
CA ILE A 165 12.68 14.65 -11.83
C ILE A 165 13.30 15.72 -10.90
N TYR A 166 13.33 15.53 -9.59
CA TYR A 166 13.99 16.47 -8.68
C TYR A 166 15.50 16.56 -8.92
N ILE A 167 16.14 15.42 -9.20
CA ILE A 167 17.57 15.41 -9.56
C ILE A 167 17.82 16.19 -10.87
N GLU A 168 17.03 15.92 -11.90
CA GLU A 168 17.14 16.62 -13.20
C GLU A 168 16.90 18.13 -13.08
N LYS A 169 15.98 18.54 -12.19
CA LYS A 169 15.70 19.97 -11.92
C LYS A 169 16.73 20.61 -10.98
N GLY A 170 17.73 19.87 -10.50
CA GLY A 170 18.73 20.39 -9.58
C GLY A 170 18.19 20.74 -8.18
N THR A 171 17.16 20.04 -7.73
CA THR A 171 16.54 20.21 -6.40
C THR A 171 16.56 18.91 -5.58
N PRO A 172 17.72 18.23 -5.44
CA PRO A 172 17.81 16.95 -4.74
C PRO A 172 17.45 17.02 -3.25
N GLU A 173 17.50 18.21 -2.65
CA GLU A 173 17.09 18.45 -1.26
C GLU A 173 15.62 18.04 -1.00
N LYS A 174 14.76 18.10 -2.02
CA LYS A 174 13.35 17.65 -1.92
C LYS A 174 13.22 16.14 -1.73
N ILE A 175 14.22 15.36 -2.06
CA ILE A 175 14.22 13.90 -1.83
C ILE A 175 14.13 13.58 -0.34
N SER A 176 14.71 14.41 0.53
CA SER A 176 14.58 14.25 1.98
C SER A 176 13.12 14.29 2.45
N SER A 177 12.31 15.19 1.88
CA SER A 177 10.86 15.27 2.17
C SER A 177 10.10 14.04 1.63
N LEU A 178 10.51 13.49 0.48
CA LEU A 178 9.94 12.22 -0.02
C LEU A 178 10.24 11.06 0.93
N ILE A 179 11.45 11.01 1.48
CA ILE A 179 11.85 9.97 2.45
C ILE A 179 10.97 10.07 3.70
N GLU A 180 10.80 11.25 4.29
CA GLU A 180 9.94 11.46 5.46
C GLU A 180 8.50 11.00 5.19
N THR A 181 7.95 11.36 4.02
CA THR A 181 6.61 10.94 3.62
C THR A 181 6.51 9.43 3.47
N ALA A 182 7.51 8.81 2.84
CA ALA A 182 7.56 7.36 2.64
C ALA A 182 7.72 6.60 3.97
N GLU A 183 8.50 7.12 4.92
CA GLU A 183 8.64 6.54 6.26
C GLU A 183 7.32 6.54 7.05
N GLY A 184 6.41 7.46 6.74
CA GLY A 184 5.05 7.54 7.30
C GLY A 184 4.04 6.56 6.70
N LEU A 185 4.36 5.82 5.65
CA LEU A 185 3.44 4.87 5.02
C LEU A 185 3.18 3.65 5.90
N ASN A 186 1.94 3.17 5.89
CA ASN A 186 1.52 1.92 6.56
C ASN A 186 1.61 0.69 5.64
N SER A 187 2.59 0.67 4.73
CA SER A 187 2.78 -0.39 3.75
C SER A 187 4.16 -1.02 3.88
N VAL A 188 4.27 -2.30 3.53
CA VAL A 188 5.58 -2.99 3.43
C VAL A 188 6.46 -2.40 2.33
N MET A 189 5.85 -1.74 1.33
CA MET A 189 6.57 -1.09 0.23
C MET A 189 7.44 0.07 0.69
N LYS A 190 7.14 0.69 1.84
CA LYS A 190 7.93 1.80 2.38
C LYS A 190 9.42 1.50 2.51
N TYR A 191 9.78 0.28 2.87
CA TYR A 191 11.19 -0.09 3.03
C TYR A 191 11.96 0.00 1.71
N HIS A 192 11.37 -0.50 0.61
CA HIS A 192 11.96 -0.42 -0.72
C HIS A 192 11.99 1.00 -1.25
N ILE A 193 10.93 1.79 -0.99
CA ILE A 193 10.87 3.20 -1.39
C ILE A 193 11.97 3.98 -0.68
N VAL A 194 12.04 3.90 0.64
CA VAL A 194 13.02 4.62 1.46
C VAL A 194 14.46 4.23 1.11
N GLU A 195 14.73 2.93 0.93
CA GLU A 195 16.06 2.43 0.55
C GLU A 195 16.51 3.01 -0.80
N ASN A 196 15.63 2.98 -1.80
CA ASN A 196 15.93 3.55 -3.11
C ASN A 196 16.16 5.07 -3.03
N LEU A 197 15.28 5.81 -2.34
CA LEU A 197 15.44 7.26 -2.21
C LEU A 197 16.75 7.64 -1.48
N LYS A 198 17.11 6.92 -0.42
CA LYS A 198 18.38 7.13 0.31
C LYS A 198 19.61 6.83 -0.55
N SER A 199 19.50 5.99 -1.55
CA SER A 199 20.62 5.72 -2.47
C SER A 199 20.87 6.83 -3.50
N LYS A 200 19.97 7.81 -3.62
CA LYS A 200 20.02 8.92 -4.60
C LYS A 200 20.57 10.24 -4.04
N ILE A 201 20.83 10.28 -2.72
CA ILE A 201 21.32 11.48 -2.00
C ILE A 201 22.67 11.27 -1.34
#